data_37a3965edcf09d1d612e0009f8e826ea
#
_entry.id   37a3965edcf09d1d612e0009f8e826ea
#
_cell.length_a   1.000
_cell.length_b   1.000
_cell.length_c   1.000
_cell.angle_alpha   90.00
_cell.angle_beta   90.00
_cell.angle_gamma   90.00
#
_symmetry.space_group_name_H-M   'P 1'
#
loop_
_entity.id
_entity.type
_entity.pdbx_description
1 polymer ?
#
loop_
_entity_poly.entity_id
_entity_poly.type
_entity_poly.pdbx_seq_one_letter_code
_entity_poly.pdbx_strand_id
1 'polypeptide(L)'
;MTRLYTFKDNNKNIKCADFNGLIDQYNFISKEFKEKKYRTVQMQIDEERDGWWGQHNIEETLQGMFYGFENSTEYFLENIQNSKYFNEKDNGIQMSEQGNVYDMGSFVSGIPECCLDFGLPTPNPYIKVMVDLPFSCGYSEKQIYNRGIAVLALLQTLIISKCIVDLYMFELNQQNDMTVMYTNKIDMNCISIADLAFLCSPEYFRRIGFVTTECIRQRSSEWGCGNSTLTDFVKNKIKKDKIFFIGGSYTDGELANNLSTPDKAIECLLAKFNKFCTENKLNLNLQMKKNGEINVRN
;
A
#
# COMPACT_ATOMS: atom_id res chain seq x y z
N MET A 1 3.06 -14.06 -13.40
CA MET A 1 2.75 -14.02 -14.85
C MET A 1 1.53 -13.14 -15.05
N THR A 2 1.70 -12.07 -15.81
CA THR A 2 0.66 -11.07 -16.08
C THR A 2 -0.55 -11.71 -16.74
N ARG A 3 -1.74 -11.46 -16.22
CA ARG A 3 -3.01 -11.90 -16.78
C ARG A 3 -3.76 -10.71 -17.37
N LEU A 4 -3.93 -10.67 -18.70
CA LEU A 4 -4.76 -9.68 -19.39
C LEU A 4 -6.13 -10.27 -19.70
N TYR A 5 -7.19 -9.49 -19.42
CA TYR A 5 -8.56 -9.90 -19.72
C TYR A 5 -9.47 -8.68 -19.90
N THR A 6 -10.67 -8.94 -20.41
CA THR A 6 -11.70 -7.91 -20.56
C THR A 6 -13.00 -8.45 -19.98
N PHE A 7 -13.71 -7.62 -19.23
CA PHE A 7 -15.06 -7.94 -18.81
C PHE A 7 -16.02 -6.76 -19.07
N LYS A 8 -17.30 -7.02 -18.94
CA LYS A 8 -18.33 -5.98 -19.08
C LYS A 8 -18.91 -5.62 -17.72
N ASP A 9 -19.00 -4.32 -17.45
CA ASP A 9 -19.74 -3.76 -16.31
C ASP A 9 -20.64 -2.63 -16.81
N ASN A 10 -21.93 -2.72 -16.54
CA ASN A 10 -22.92 -1.74 -17.00
C ASN A 10 -22.79 -1.37 -18.48
N ASN A 11 -22.66 -2.38 -19.35
CA ASN A 11 -22.46 -2.27 -20.80
C ASN A 11 -21.14 -1.60 -21.25
N LYS A 12 -20.22 -1.28 -20.34
CA LYS A 12 -18.87 -0.79 -20.65
C LYS A 12 -17.88 -1.93 -20.65
N ASN A 13 -17.00 -1.95 -21.63
CA ASN A 13 -15.87 -2.88 -21.64
C ASN A 13 -14.76 -2.33 -20.74
N ILE A 14 -14.32 -3.16 -19.80
CA ILE A 14 -13.20 -2.84 -18.91
C ILE A 14 -12.03 -3.74 -19.29
N LYS A 15 -10.92 -3.14 -19.71
CA LYS A 15 -9.67 -3.86 -19.94
C LYS A 15 -8.94 -4.00 -18.60
N CYS A 16 -8.46 -5.18 -18.31
CA CYS A 16 -7.86 -5.49 -17.01
C CYS A 16 -6.50 -6.14 -17.14
N ALA A 17 -5.65 -5.87 -16.17
CA ALA A 17 -4.41 -6.59 -15.95
C ALA A 17 -4.26 -6.96 -14.47
N ASP A 18 -3.88 -8.20 -14.20
CA ASP A 18 -3.46 -8.63 -12.88
C ASP A 18 -1.95 -8.94 -12.93
N PHE A 19 -1.20 -8.31 -12.05
CA PHE A 19 0.23 -8.51 -11.86
C PHE A 19 0.50 -9.24 -10.54
N ASN A 20 1.62 -9.95 -10.49
CA ASN A 20 2.09 -10.63 -9.31
C ASN A 20 3.47 -10.09 -8.91
N GLY A 21 3.47 -8.92 -8.33
CA GLY A 21 4.64 -8.20 -7.86
C GLY A 21 5.22 -7.20 -8.86
N LEU A 22 6.19 -6.42 -8.37
CA LEU A 22 6.82 -5.34 -9.13
C LEU A 22 7.54 -5.83 -10.40
N ILE A 23 8.21 -6.97 -10.31
CA ILE A 23 8.96 -7.53 -11.46
C ILE A 23 8.02 -7.92 -12.60
N ASP A 24 6.85 -8.49 -12.29
CA ASP A 24 5.87 -8.88 -13.32
C ASP A 24 5.31 -7.64 -14.02
N GLN A 25 5.00 -6.59 -13.26
CA GLN A 25 4.57 -5.29 -13.79
C GLN A 25 5.66 -4.62 -14.64
N TYR A 26 6.91 -4.59 -14.14
CA TYR A 26 8.05 -4.08 -14.88
C TYR A 26 8.24 -4.77 -16.23
N ASN A 27 8.22 -6.10 -16.24
CA ASN A 27 8.40 -6.87 -17.46
C ASN A 27 7.30 -6.55 -18.50
N PHE A 28 6.07 -6.36 -18.04
CA PHE A 28 4.97 -5.94 -18.90
C PHE A 28 5.20 -4.55 -19.49
N ILE A 29 5.51 -3.56 -18.66
CA ILE A 29 5.78 -2.18 -19.11
C ILE A 29 6.97 -2.17 -20.09
N SER A 30 8.09 -2.79 -19.71
CA SER A 30 9.32 -2.79 -20.51
C SER A 30 9.15 -3.44 -21.88
N LYS A 31 8.31 -4.48 -21.96
CA LYS A 31 7.96 -5.10 -23.24
C LYS A 31 7.20 -4.13 -24.13
N GLU A 32 6.16 -3.49 -23.59
CA GLU A 32 5.34 -2.54 -24.34
C GLU A 32 6.15 -1.30 -24.79
N PHE A 33 7.09 -0.83 -23.95
CA PHE A 33 8.01 0.25 -24.33
C PHE A 33 8.95 -0.13 -25.47
N LYS A 34 9.53 -1.34 -25.45
CA LYS A 34 10.42 -1.81 -26.51
C LYS A 34 9.70 -1.94 -27.85
N GLU A 35 8.45 -2.35 -27.83
CA GLU A 35 7.64 -2.48 -29.04
C GLU A 35 7.24 -1.12 -29.65
N LYS A 36 7.39 0.00 -28.89
CA LYS A 36 7.18 1.40 -29.30
C LYS A 36 5.96 1.64 -30.21
N LYS A 37 4.85 0.95 -29.89
CA LYS A 37 3.62 1.06 -30.70
C LYS A 37 2.91 2.41 -30.54
N TYR A 38 3.23 3.15 -29.47
CA TYR A 38 2.66 4.45 -29.15
C TYR A 38 3.62 5.26 -28.28
N ARG A 39 3.50 6.59 -28.35
CA ARG A 39 4.26 7.48 -27.47
C ARG A 39 3.45 7.68 -26.19
N THR A 40 4.00 7.30 -25.05
CA THR A 40 3.36 7.51 -23.75
C THR A 40 3.42 8.98 -23.35
N VAL A 41 2.48 9.43 -22.50
CA VAL A 41 2.54 10.76 -21.89
C VAL A 41 3.85 10.91 -21.10
N GLN A 42 4.31 9.85 -20.44
CA GLN A 42 5.56 9.87 -19.69
C GLN A 42 6.79 10.18 -20.54
N MET A 43 6.86 9.69 -21.78
CA MET A 43 7.93 10.05 -22.72
C MET A 43 7.89 11.52 -23.15
N GLN A 44 6.72 12.15 -23.08
CA GLN A 44 6.58 13.58 -23.39
C GLN A 44 6.98 14.46 -22.22
N ILE A 45 6.73 14.00 -21.00
CA ILE A 45 6.91 14.75 -19.74
C ILE A 45 8.35 14.69 -19.24
N ASP A 46 9.14 13.70 -19.65
CA ASP A 46 10.56 13.64 -19.27
C ASP A 46 11.37 14.84 -19.81
N GLU A 47 10.79 15.57 -20.79
CA GLU A 47 11.32 16.86 -21.27
C GLU A 47 10.96 18.02 -20.33
N GLU A 48 9.87 17.90 -19.55
CA GLU A 48 9.38 18.90 -18.60
C GLU A 48 9.53 18.36 -17.16
N ARG A 49 10.66 18.63 -16.52
CA ARG A 49 10.93 18.25 -15.12
C ARG A 49 10.13 19.13 -14.15
N ASP A 50 8.86 18.87 -14.00
CA ASP A 50 8.07 19.49 -12.98
C ASP A 50 7.94 18.51 -11.78
N GLY A 51 8.08 19.03 -10.55
CA GLY A 51 8.03 18.22 -9.32
C GLY A 51 6.70 17.51 -9.07
N TRP A 52 5.68 17.73 -9.91
CA TRP A 52 4.40 17.04 -9.82
C TRP A 52 4.52 15.53 -10.06
N TRP A 53 5.46 15.12 -10.93
CA TRP A 53 5.70 13.72 -11.30
C TRP A 53 6.65 12.98 -10.37
N GLY A 54 7.15 13.65 -9.33
CA GLY A 54 8.25 13.21 -8.51
C GLY A 54 9.60 13.67 -9.07
N GLN A 55 10.69 13.23 -8.44
CA GLN A 55 12.04 13.73 -8.73
C GLN A 55 12.78 12.94 -9.84
N HIS A 56 12.27 11.75 -10.17
CA HIS A 56 12.91 10.80 -11.06
C HIS A 56 12.20 10.76 -12.43
N ASN A 57 12.97 10.58 -13.50
CA ASN A 57 12.42 10.33 -14.83
C ASN A 57 11.83 8.90 -14.92
N ILE A 58 11.21 8.54 -16.06
CA ILE A 58 10.55 7.25 -16.19
C ILE A 58 11.54 6.07 -16.16
N GLU A 59 12.74 6.22 -16.73
CA GLU A 59 13.75 5.15 -16.75
C GLU A 59 14.29 4.90 -15.34
N GLU A 60 14.61 5.96 -14.60
CA GLU A 60 15.00 5.88 -13.18
C GLU A 60 13.87 5.27 -12.34
N THR A 61 12.63 5.66 -12.60
CA THR A 61 11.46 5.13 -11.89
C THR A 61 11.26 3.63 -12.16
N LEU A 62 11.48 3.19 -13.40
CA LEU A 62 11.46 1.76 -13.72
C LEU A 62 12.59 0.99 -13.04
N GLN A 63 13.77 1.59 -12.86
CA GLN A 63 14.84 1.00 -12.05
C GLN A 63 14.48 0.94 -10.57
N GLY A 64 13.78 1.95 -10.06
CA GLY A 64 13.24 1.98 -8.70
C GLY A 64 12.33 0.80 -8.37
N MET A 65 11.71 0.15 -9.37
CA MET A 65 10.93 -1.08 -9.17
C MET A 65 11.77 -2.28 -8.69
N PHE A 66 13.10 -2.21 -8.80
CA PHE A 66 14.01 -3.28 -8.35
C PHE A 66 14.75 -2.94 -7.07
N TYR A 67 15.04 -1.66 -6.86
CA TYR A 67 15.97 -1.24 -5.80
C TYR A 67 15.35 -0.23 -4.82
N GLY A 68 14.13 0.23 -5.10
CA GLY A 68 13.56 1.38 -4.42
C GLY A 68 14.36 2.66 -4.71
N PHE A 69 14.05 3.71 -3.94
CA PHE A 69 14.81 4.96 -3.92
C PHE A 69 15.34 5.22 -2.51
N GLU A 70 16.64 5.41 -2.38
CA GLU A 70 17.31 5.65 -1.09
C GLU A 70 16.70 6.86 -0.38
N ASN A 71 16.63 8.00 -1.06
CA ASN A 71 16.07 9.25 -0.52
C ASN A 71 14.61 9.09 -0.06
N SER A 72 13.78 8.38 -0.84
CA SER A 72 12.40 8.10 -0.44
C SER A 72 12.35 7.20 0.78
N THR A 73 13.20 6.18 0.82
CA THR A 73 13.28 5.24 1.94
C THR A 73 13.69 5.95 3.23
N GLU A 74 14.72 6.79 3.19
CA GLU A 74 15.17 7.61 4.32
C GLU A 74 14.04 8.55 4.79
N TYR A 75 13.41 9.28 3.86
CA TYR A 75 12.31 10.17 4.18
C TYR A 75 11.15 9.44 4.87
N PHE A 76 10.77 8.26 4.40
CA PHE A 76 9.74 7.45 5.03
C PHE A 76 10.14 6.97 6.42
N LEU A 77 11.37 6.45 6.57
CA LEU A 77 11.87 5.95 7.86
C LEU A 77 11.93 7.07 8.90
N GLU A 78 12.47 8.23 8.55
CA GLU A 78 12.53 9.39 9.46
C GLU A 78 11.14 9.84 9.92
N ASN A 79 10.19 9.95 8.97
CA ASN A 79 8.84 10.39 9.33
C ASN A 79 8.08 9.34 10.14
N ILE A 80 8.30 8.06 9.90
CA ILE A 80 7.74 6.98 10.69
C ILE A 80 8.34 6.98 12.09
N GLN A 81 9.66 7.04 12.24
CA GLN A 81 10.35 7.08 13.53
C GLN A 81 9.99 8.32 14.35
N ASN A 82 9.86 9.47 13.70
CA ASN A 82 9.47 10.72 14.33
C ASN A 82 7.96 10.84 14.59
N SER A 83 7.16 9.92 14.06
CA SER A 83 5.73 9.93 14.32
C SER A 83 5.47 9.48 15.77
N LYS A 84 4.55 10.20 16.44
CA LYS A 84 4.11 9.83 17.80
C LYS A 84 3.43 8.45 17.91
N TYR A 85 3.30 7.75 16.78
CA TYR A 85 2.62 6.46 16.67
C TYR A 85 3.58 5.27 16.57
N PHE A 86 4.88 5.53 16.45
CA PHE A 86 5.89 4.48 16.37
C PHE A 86 6.69 4.40 17.67
N ASN A 87 6.46 3.34 18.43
CA ASN A 87 7.40 2.83 19.42
C ASN A 87 7.55 1.34 19.20
N GLU A 88 8.78 0.92 18.92
CA GLU A 88 9.18 -0.47 19.02
C GLU A 88 8.97 -0.93 20.48
N LYS A 89 7.79 -1.44 20.81
CA LYS A 89 7.71 -2.37 21.92
C LYS A 89 7.99 -3.73 21.34
N ASP A 90 9.17 -4.19 21.73
CA ASP A 90 9.54 -5.59 21.74
C ASP A 90 8.33 -6.39 22.26
N ASN A 91 7.60 -7.04 21.34
CA ASN A 91 6.70 -8.12 21.73
C ASN A 91 7.59 -9.31 22.10
N GLY A 92 8.51 -9.02 23.04
CA GLY A 92 9.44 -9.97 23.58
C GLY A 92 8.69 -11.16 24.12
N ILE A 93 9.27 -12.29 23.95
CA ILE A 93 8.99 -13.51 24.71
C ILE A 93 8.82 -13.08 26.15
N GLN A 94 7.63 -13.19 26.69
CA GLN A 94 7.39 -12.84 28.09
C GLN A 94 7.86 -13.98 28.97
N MET A 95 8.60 -13.65 30.01
CA MET A 95 8.94 -14.60 31.06
C MET A 95 7.69 -14.81 31.91
N SER A 96 7.36 -16.08 32.19
CA SER A 96 6.17 -16.49 32.91
C SER A 96 6.50 -17.65 33.86
N GLU A 97 5.67 -17.86 34.86
CA GLU A 97 5.74 -19.06 35.70
C GLU A 97 5.24 -20.32 34.96
N GLN A 98 4.54 -20.14 33.84
CA GLN A 98 3.96 -21.22 33.03
C GLN A 98 4.28 -21.03 31.56
N GLY A 99 4.81 -22.05 30.89
CA GLY A 99 5.13 -22.03 29.48
C GLY A 99 5.67 -23.37 28.99
N ASN A 100 5.79 -23.51 27.67
CA ASN A 100 6.20 -24.76 27.04
C ASN A 100 7.72 -24.86 26.81
N VAL A 101 8.46 -23.79 27.01
CA VAL A 101 9.92 -23.74 26.83
C VAL A 101 10.54 -23.05 28.03
N TYR A 102 11.56 -23.69 28.61
CA TYR A 102 12.27 -23.14 29.76
C TYR A 102 13.49 -22.33 29.31
N ASP A 103 13.64 -21.13 29.87
CA ASP A 103 14.95 -20.49 29.89
C ASP A 103 15.81 -21.17 30.96
N MET A 104 16.76 -21.99 30.48
CA MET A 104 17.58 -22.81 31.34
C MET A 104 18.42 -22.00 32.33
N GLY A 105 18.82 -20.76 31.96
CA GLY A 105 19.55 -19.86 32.83
C GLY A 105 18.73 -19.43 34.04
N SER A 106 17.53 -18.98 33.82
CA SER A 106 16.57 -18.60 34.85
C SER A 106 16.13 -19.79 35.69
N PHE A 107 15.86 -20.95 35.05
CA PHE A 107 15.49 -22.18 35.75
C PHE A 107 16.56 -22.64 36.74
N VAL A 108 17.82 -22.72 36.29
CA VAL A 108 18.94 -23.14 37.16
C VAL A 108 19.19 -22.11 38.28
N SER A 109 18.91 -20.85 38.02
CA SER A 109 19.03 -19.76 39.03
C SER A 109 17.86 -19.70 40.01
N GLY A 110 16.86 -20.59 39.90
CA GLY A 110 15.70 -20.65 40.79
C GLY A 110 14.74 -19.47 40.62
N ILE A 111 14.74 -18.81 39.47
CA ILE A 111 13.79 -17.73 39.17
C ILE A 111 12.43 -18.36 38.86
N PRO A 112 11.33 -18.00 39.58
CA PRO A 112 10.02 -18.62 39.33
C PRO A 112 9.51 -18.40 37.89
N GLU A 113 9.73 -17.22 37.33
CA GLU A 113 9.34 -16.85 35.97
C GLU A 113 10.41 -17.32 34.98
N CYS A 114 10.62 -18.64 34.89
CA CYS A 114 11.64 -19.24 34.03
C CYS A 114 11.10 -19.85 32.73
N CYS A 115 9.80 -19.74 32.50
CA CYS A 115 9.18 -20.25 31.28
C CYS A 115 9.03 -19.12 30.24
N LEU A 116 9.34 -19.46 29.00
CA LEU A 116 9.04 -18.60 27.87
C LEU A 116 7.58 -18.81 27.48
N ASP A 117 6.76 -17.80 27.69
CA ASP A 117 5.37 -17.83 27.26
C ASP A 117 5.28 -17.27 25.84
N PHE A 118 5.05 -18.15 24.90
CA PHE A 118 4.78 -17.81 23.49
C PHE A 118 3.30 -17.49 23.25
N GLY A 119 2.46 -17.54 24.29
CA GLY A 119 1.02 -17.49 24.17
C GLY A 119 0.43 -18.72 23.47
N LEU A 120 -0.87 -18.93 23.59
CA LEU A 120 -1.56 -19.90 22.75
C LEU A 120 -1.52 -19.40 21.30
N PRO A 121 -1.27 -20.27 20.31
CA PRO A 121 -1.31 -19.88 18.91
C PRO A 121 -2.74 -19.49 18.54
N THR A 122 -3.08 -18.23 18.76
CA THR A 122 -4.28 -17.66 18.14
C THR A 122 -4.03 -17.61 16.65
N PRO A 123 -4.96 -18.06 15.80
CA PRO A 123 -4.78 -17.96 14.36
C PRO A 123 -4.53 -16.49 14.00
N ASN A 124 -3.42 -16.24 13.31
CA ASN A 124 -3.05 -14.89 12.89
C ASN A 124 -4.19 -14.28 12.05
N PRO A 125 -4.67 -13.09 12.39
CA PRO A 125 -5.70 -12.44 11.60
C PRO A 125 -5.27 -12.27 10.15
N TYR A 126 -6.15 -12.60 9.20
CA TYR A 126 -5.89 -12.43 7.77
C TYR A 126 -6.59 -11.17 7.26
N ILE A 127 -5.82 -10.27 6.70
CA ILE A 127 -6.29 -8.95 6.23
C ILE A 127 -5.91 -8.77 4.76
N LYS A 128 -6.90 -8.44 3.93
CA LYS A 128 -6.66 -7.96 2.56
C LYS A 128 -6.67 -6.45 2.57
N VAL A 129 -5.58 -5.85 2.10
CA VAL A 129 -5.44 -4.40 1.94
C VAL A 129 -5.33 -4.08 0.46
N MET A 130 -6.13 -3.13 -0.01
CA MET A 130 -6.06 -2.63 -1.38
C MET A 130 -5.86 -1.13 -1.37
N VAL A 131 -4.79 -0.67 -2.01
CA VAL A 131 -4.41 0.74 -2.09
C VAL A 131 -4.73 1.26 -3.47
N ASP A 132 -5.65 2.22 -3.55
CA ASP A 132 -6.03 2.89 -4.79
C ASP A 132 -5.00 3.97 -5.15
N LEU A 133 -4.43 3.90 -6.34
CA LEU A 133 -3.31 4.74 -6.74
C LEU A 133 -3.69 6.16 -7.20
N PRO A 134 -4.81 6.38 -7.92
CA PRO A 134 -5.11 7.66 -8.54
C PRO A 134 -5.14 8.86 -7.58
N PHE A 135 -4.44 9.91 -7.96
CA PHE A 135 -4.47 11.20 -7.30
C PHE A 135 -4.78 12.33 -8.30
N SER A 136 -5.64 13.26 -7.88
CA SER A 136 -5.89 14.49 -8.63
C SER A 136 -4.61 15.33 -8.76
N CYS A 137 -4.49 16.04 -9.89
CA CYS A 137 -3.40 16.99 -10.12
C CYS A 137 -3.32 18.11 -9.07
N GLY A 138 -4.40 18.37 -8.35
CA GLY A 138 -4.42 19.37 -7.27
C GLY A 138 -3.69 18.97 -5.99
N TYR A 139 -3.23 17.72 -5.87
CA TYR A 139 -2.46 17.26 -4.71
C TYR A 139 -0.96 17.43 -4.96
N SER A 140 -0.27 18.00 -3.97
CA SER A 140 1.19 18.12 -4.01
C SER A 140 1.87 16.77 -3.76
N GLU A 141 3.11 16.65 -4.20
CA GLU A 141 4.00 15.52 -3.91
C GLU A 141 4.02 15.21 -2.40
N LYS A 142 4.19 16.25 -1.57
CA LYS A 142 4.19 16.10 -0.10
C LYS A 142 2.92 15.46 0.45
N GLN A 143 1.75 15.78 -0.09
CA GLN A 143 0.49 15.17 0.35
C GLN A 143 0.44 13.68 -0.02
N ILE A 144 0.98 13.30 -1.17
CA ILE A 144 1.08 11.90 -1.58
C ILE A 144 2.05 11.15 -0.65
N TYR A 145 3.21 11.73 -0.32
CA TYR A 145 4.13 11.17 0.66
C TYR A 145 3.46 10.99 2.02
N ASN A 146 2.70 11.98 2.52
CA ASN A 146 2.00 11.87 3.79
C ASN A 146 1.00 10.69 3.80
N ARG A 147 0.32 10.44 2.67
CA ARG A 147 -0.51 9.24 2.52
C ARG A 147 0.33 7.97 2.55
N GLY A 148 1.43 7.96 1.83
CA GLY A 148 2.36 6.83 1.80
C GLY A 148 2.87 6.46 3.18
N ILE A 149 3.25 7.46 3.99
CA ILE A 149 3.66 7.28 5.39
C ILE A 149 2.53 6.61 6.20
N ALA A 150 1.30 7.06 6.03
CA ALA A 150 0.15 6.47 6.74
C ALA A 150 -0.10 5.00 6.33
N VAL A 151 0.02 4.69 5.04
CA VAL A 151 -0.10 3.32 4.52
C VAL A 151 1.00 2.43 5.10
N LEU A 152 2.25 2.89 5.07
CA LEU A 152 3.39 2.16 5.63
C LEU A 152 3.24 1.94 7.13
N ALA A 153 2.85 2.97 7.88
CA ALA A 153 2.61 2.86 9.32
C ALA A 153 1.54 1.81 9.64
N LEU A 154 0.46 1.78 8.87
CA LEU A 154 -0.58 0.76 9.02
C LEU A 154 -0.03 -0.64 8.70
N LEU A 155 0.65 -0.82 7.58
CA LEU A 155 1.19 -2.12 7.17
C LEU A 155 2.18 -2.66 8.19
N GLN A 156 3.10 -1.84 8.69
CA GLN A 156 4.03 -2.23 9.75
C GLN A 156 3.29 -2.61 11.04
N THR A 157 2.29 -1.84 11.45
CA THR A 157 1.48 -2.16 12.62
C THR A 157 0.80 -3.52 12.47
N LEU A 158 0.27 -3.84 11.29
CA LEU A 158 -0.35 -5.14 11.02
C LEU A 158 0.68 -6.27 11.08
N ILE A 159 1.89 -6.08 10.54
CA ILE A 159 2.98 -7.07 10.59
C ILE A 159 3.42 -7.31 12.04
N ILE A 160 3.65 -6.24 12.82
CA ILE A 160 4.02 -6.34 14.23
C ILE A 160 2.92 -7.07 15.03
N SER A 161 1.66 -6.83 14.68
CA SER A 161 0.49 -7.52 15.26
C SER A 161 0.32 -8.96 14.75
N LYS A 162 1.33 -9.51 14.05
CA LYS A 162 1.33 -10.86 13.48
C LYS A 162 0.16 -11.13 12.52
N CYS A 163 -0.39 -10.09 11.88
CA CYS A 163 -1.41 -10.26 10.85
C CYS A 163 -0.79 -10.82 9.58
N ILE A 164 -1.51 -11.72 8.90
CA ILE A 164 -1.19 -12.13 7.53
C ILE A 164 -1.82 -11.11 6.60
N VAL A 165 -1.00 -10.37 5.85
CA VAL A 165 -1.46 -9.29 4.98
C VAL A 165 -1.31 -9.65 3.51
N ASP A 166 -2.42 -9.63 2.77
CA ASP A 166 -2.40 -9.60 1.30
C ASP A 166 -2.51 -8.13 0.86
N LEU A 167 -1.45 -7.59 0.27
CA LEU A 167 -1.40 -6.21 -0.24
C LEU A 167 -1.64 -6.19 -1.74
N TYR A 168 -2.55 -5.32 -2.18
CA TYR A 168 -2.83 -5.05 -3.58
C TYR A 168 -2.67 -3.56 -3.87
N MET A 169 -1.85 -3.23 -4.86
CA MET A 169 -1.88 -1.91 -5.48
C MET A 169 -2.93 -1.94 -6.60
N PHE A 170 -3.79 -0.94 -6.65
CA PHE A 170 -4.96 -0.92 -7.52
C PHE A 170 -5.05 0.40 -8.26
N GLU A 171 -5.44 0.35 -9.50
CA GLU A 171 -5.83 1.53 -10.26
C GLU A 171 -7.04 1.21 -11.16
N LEU A 172 -7.98 2.13 -11.13
CA LEU A 172 -9.09 2.18 -12.09
C LEU A 172 -9.03 3.53 -12.79
N ASN A 173 -8.90 3.49 -14.10
CA ASN A 173 -8.77 4.68 -14.93
C ASN A 173 -9.86 4.68 -16.00
N GLN A 174 -10.71 5.68 -15.95
CA GLN A 174 -11.78 5.86 -16.92
C GLN A 174 -11.51 7.08 -17.80
N GLN A 175 -11.38 6.86 -19.09
CA GLN A 175 -11.17 7.92 -20.05
C GLN A 175 -12.03 7.67 -21.29
N ASN A 176 -12.84 8.67 -21.67
CA ASN A 176 -13.75 8.60 -22.81
C ASN A 176 -14.61 7.31 -22.81
N ASP A 177 -14.41 6.47 -23.79
CA ASP A 177 -15.14 5.21 -24.02
C ASP A 177 -14.49 3.97 -23.41
N MET A 178 -13.31 4.13 -22.81
CA MET A 178 -12.51 3.01 -22.32
C MET A 178 -12.22 3.13 -20.84
N THR A 179 -12.50 2.06 -20.14
CA THR A 179 -12.11 1.87 -18.73
C THR A 179 -10.97 0.85 -18.67
N VAL A 180 -9.93 1.17 -17.94
CA VAL A 180 -8.79 0.30 -17.65
C VAL A 180 -8.71 0.09 -16.15
N MET A 181 -8.44 -1.14 -15.75
CA MET A 181 -8.23 -1.50 -14.34
C MET A 181 -7.01 -2.40 -14.23
N TYR A 182 -6.20 -2.20 -13.22
CA TYR A 182 -5.22 -3.23 -12.87
C TYR A 182 -5.11 -3.44 -11.37
N THR A 183 -4.66 -4.63 -11.03
CA THR A 183 -4.23 -5.00 -9.68
C THR A 183 -2.81 -5.52 -9.73
N ASN A 184 -2.00 -5.14 -8.73
CA ASN A 184 -0.69 -5.74 -8.52
C ASN A 184 -0.65 -6.33 -7.12
N LYS A 185 -0.62 -7.65 -7.02
CA LYS A 185 -0.50 -8.36 -5.75
C LYS A 185 0.96 -8.33 -5.31
N ILE A 186 1.21 -7.78 -4.13
CA ILE A 186 2.53 -7.65 -3.53
C ILE A 186 2.73 -8.77 -2.51
N ASP A 187 3.80 -9.53 -2.65
CA ASP A 187 4.16 -10.58 -1.69
C ASP A 187 4.85 -9.95 -0.47
N MET A 188 4.08 -9.83 0.61
CA MET A 188 4.55 -9.23 1.86
C MET A 188 5.62 -10.04 2.58
N ASN A 189 5.86 -11.29 2.19
CA ASN A 189 6.93 -12.11 2.79
C ASN A 189 8.31 -11.85 2.17
N CYS A 190 8.33 -11.29 0.96
CA CYS A 190 9.56 -11.10 0.19
C CYS A 190 9.88 -9.63 -0.08
N ILE A 191 9.03 -8.69 0.37
CA ILE A 191 9.20 -7.27 0.09
C ILE A 191 10.11 -6.59 1.11
N SER A 192 11.02 -5.75 0.62
CA SER A 192 11.86 -4.90 1.46
C SER A 192 11.13 -3.61 1.87
N ILE A 193 11.65 -2.93 2.89
CA ILE A 193 11.14 -1.61 3.29
C ILE A 193 11.33 -0.58 2.16
N ALA A 194 12.40 -0.71 1.37
CA ALA A 194 12.66 0.16 0.23
C ALA A 194 11.61 -0.02 -0.88
N ASP A 195 11.20 -1.27 -1.15
CA ASP A 195 10.14 -1.54 -2.12
C ASP A 195 8.79 -1.00 -1.62
N LEU A 196 8.48 -1.14 -0.34
CA LEU A 196 7.26 -0.59 0.24
C LEU A 196 7.26 0.95 0.19
N ALA A 197 8.39 1.58 0.48
CA ALA A 197 8.56 3.02 0.37
C ALA A 197 8.35 3.47 -1.09
N PHE A 198 8.95 2.77 -2.06
CA PHE A 198 8.75 3.03 -3.48
C PHE A 198 7.28 2.89 -3.89
N LEU A 199 6.59 1.82 -3.48
CA LEU A 199 5.16 1.60 -3.75
C LEU A 199 4.25 2.71 -3.19
N CYS A 200 4.72 3.45 -2.20
CA CYS A 200 4.01 4.54 -1.57
C CYS A 200 4.48 5.94 -2.05
N SER A 201 5.43 5.99 -2.96
CA SER A 201 6.00 7.24 -3.49
C SER A 201 5.12 7.88 -4.58
N PRO A 202 5.24 9.19 -4.82
CA PRO A 202 4.59 9.88 -5.93
C PRO A 202 4.97 9.27 -7.29
N GLU A 203 6.21 8.83 -7.45
CA GLU A 203 6.71 8.22 -8.68
C GLU A 203 5.95 6.94 -9.03
N TYR A 204 5.72 6.07 -8.04
CA TYR A 204 4.92 4.88 -8.29
C TYR A 204 3.48 5.24 -8.66
N PHE A 205 2.85 6.13 -7.89
CA PHE A 205 1.46 6.52 -8.14
C PHE A 205 1.29 7.23 -9.49
N ARG A 206 2.16 8.19 -9.79
CA ARG A 206 1.99 9.07 -10.95
C ARG A 206 2.67 8.55 -12.20
N ARG A 207 3.84 7.91 -12.09
CA ARG A 207 4.58 7.42 -13.25
C ARG A 207 4.23 5.99 -13.58
N ILE A 208 4.45 5.06 -12.66
CA ILE A 208 4.18 3.64 -12.93
C ILE A 208 2.68 3.39 -13.13
N GLY A 209 1.81 4.03 -12.33
CA GLY A 209 0.37 3.95 -12.49
C GLY A 209 -0.07 4.35 -13.89
N PHE A 210 0.29 5.56 -14.33
CA PHE A 210 -0.08 6.06 -15.66
C PHE A 210 0.47 5.21 -16.80
N VAL A 211 1.76 4.88 -16.75
CA VAL A 211 2.40 4.05 -17.78
C VAL A 211 1.75 2.68 -17.88
N THR A 212 1.43 2.05 -16.74
CA THR A 212 0.75 0.76 -16.72
C THR A 212 -0.61 0.84 -17.43
N THR A 213 -1.40 1.88 -17.12
CA THR A 213 -2.72 2.05 -17.75
C THR A 213 -2.61 2.36 -19.24
N GLU A 214 -1.61 3.12 -19.66
CA GLU A 214 -1.33 3.37 -21.07
C GLU A 214 -0.94 2.10 -21.82
N CYS A 215 -0.07 1.27 -21.22
CA CYS A 215 0.32 -0.02 -21.76
C CYS A 215 -0.87 -0.97 -21.95
N ILE A 216 -1.76 -1.06 -20.95
CA ILE A 216 -2.98 -1.89 -21.04
C ILE A 216 -3.93 -1.34 -22.11
N ARG A 217 -4.05 -0.02 -22.20
CA ARG A 217 -4.89 0.67 -23.18
C ARG A 217 -4.33 0.56 -24.60
N GLN A 218 -3.02 0.45 -24.73
CA GLN A 218 -2.25 0.50 -25.98
C GLN A 218 -2.38 1.82 -26.75
N ARG A 219 -2.52 2.91 -26.00
CA ARG A 219 -2.50 4.29 -26.53
C ARG A 219 -2.09 5.25 -25.41
N SER A 220 -1.54 6.42 -25.77
CA SER A 220 -1.22 7.47 -24.81
C SER A 220 -2.48 7.96 -24.08
N SER A 221 -2.30 8.35 -22.83
CA SER A 221 -3.34 9.01 -22.04
C SER A 221 -3.50 10.46 -22.51
N GLU A 222 -4.72 10.98 -22.39
CA GLU A 222 -4.95 12.41 -22.40
C GLU A 222 -4.79 12.97 -20.97
N TRP A 223 -4.45 14.24 -20.85
CA TRP A 223 -4.34 14.90 -19.56
C TRP A 223 -5.65 14.73 -18.76
N GLY A 224 -5.53 14.35 -17.48
CA GLY A 224 -6.68 14.22 -16.58
C GLY A 224 -7.27 12.81 -16.45
N CYS A 225 -6.55 11.78 -16.85
CA CYS A 225 -7.03 10.39 -16.86
C CYS A 225 -7.13 9.70 -15.50
N GLY A 226 -6.99 10.38 -14.38
CA GLY A 226 -7.12 9.80 -13.04
C GLY A 226 -8.52 9.88 -12.43
N ASN A 227 -9.56 10.26 -13.19
CA ASN A 227 -10.90 10.45 -12.64
C ASN A 227 -11.71 9.16 -12.73
N SER A 228 -11.79 8.43 -11.64
CA SER A 228 -12.63 7.23 -11.60
C SER A 228 -13.34 7.07 -10.27
N THR A 229 -14.65 7.09 -10.33
CA THR A 229 -15.44 6.50 -9.27
C THR A 229 -15.39 4.98 -9.41
N LEU A 230 -15.26 4.28 -8.28
CA LEU A 230 -15.28 2.82 -8.30
C LEU A 230 -16.55 2.31 -8.97
N THR A 231 -16.40 1.38 -9.90
CA THR A 231 -17.54 0.71 -10.52
C THR A 231 -18.26 -0.15 -9.49
N ASP A 232 -19.54 -0.45 -9.74
CA ASP A 232 -20.31 -1.28 -8.82
C ASP A 232 -19.74 -2.69 -8.70
N PHE A 233 -19.13 -3.20 -9.77
CA PHE A 233 -18.38 -4.46 -9.74
C PHE A 233 -17.27 -4.42 -8.70
N VAL A 234 -16.42 -3.37 -8.71
CA VAL A 234 -15.30 -3.23 -7.77
C VAL A 234 -15.79 -3.04 -6.35
N LYS A 235 -16.80 -2.18 -6.13
CA LYS A 235 -17.43 -1.98 -4.80
C LYS A 235 -17.96 -3.29 -4.21
N ASN A 236 -18.68 -4.06 -5.03
CA ASN A 236 -19.25 -5.34 -4.60
C ASN A 236 -18.14 -6.35 -4.28
N LYS A 237 -17.05 -6.37 -5.07
CA LYS A 237 -15.91 -7.24 -4.81
C LYS A 237 -15.21 -6.86 -3.50
N ILE A 238 -14.95 -5.57 -3.27
CA ILE A 238 -14.35 -5.07 -2.02
C ILE A 238 -15.17 -5.53 -0.81
N LYS A 239 -16.49 -5.35 -0.87
CA LYS A 239 -17.41 -5.76 0.21
C LYS A 239 -17.46 -7.27 0.39
N LYS A 240 -17.61 -8.03 -0.70
CA LYS A 240 -17.71 -9.50 -0.66
C LYS A 240 -16.45 -10.15 -0.10
N ASP A 241 -15.29 -9.68 -0.54
CA ASP A 241 -13.99 -10.25 -0.19
C ASP A 241 -13.43 -9.65 1.12
N LYS A 242 -14.19 -8.76 1.79
CA LYS A 242 -13.79 -8.05 3.01
C LYS A 242 -12.42 -7.40 2.88
N ILE A 243 -12.25 -6.57 1.84
CA ILE A 243 -10.99 -5.88 1.56
C ILE A 243 -10.99 -4.55 2.30
N PHE A 244 -9.95 -4.26 3.08
CA PHE A 244 -9.71 -2.91 3.57
C PHE A 244 -9.20 -2.04 2.42
N PHE A 245 -10.05 -1.15 1.94
CA PHE A 245 -9.78 -0.31 0.79
C PHE A 245 -9.29 1.06 1.24
N ILE A 246 -8.08 1.43 0.82
CA ILE A 246 -7.46 2.74 1.06
C ILE A 246 -7.60 3.54 -0.23
N GLY A 247 -8.60 4.40 -0.27
CA GLY A 247 -8.93 5.16 -1.47
C GLY A 247 -7.89 6.22 -1.83
N GLY A 248 -7.89 6.60 -3.11
CA GLY A 248 -7.19 7.76 -3.62
C GLY A 248 -8.01 9.05 -3.44
N SER A 249 -7.58 10.13 -4.09
CA SER A 249 -8.25 11.43 -3.95
C SER A 249 -9.69 11.48 -4.46
N TYR A 250 -10.05 10.59 -5.36
CA TYR A 250 -11.39 10.51 -5.95
C TYR A 250 -12.32 9.52 -5.24
N THR A 251 -11.75 8.55 -4.54
CA THR A 251 -12.48 7.44 -3.94
C THR A 251 -12.58 7.54 -2.42
N ASP A 252 -11.76 8.40 -1.80
CA ASP A 252 -11.71 8.61 -0.35
C ASP A 252 -11.45 10.08 0.01
N GLY A 253 -12.48 10.90 -0.09
CA GLY A 253 -12.40 12.32 0.22
C GLY A 253 -12.03 12.61 1.69
N GLU A 254 -12.37 11.73 2.64
CA GLU A 254 -12.02 11.89 4.05
C GLU A 254 -10.51 11.78 4.26
N LEU A 255 -9.88 10.72 3.74
CA LEU A 255 -8.43 10.58 3.81
C LEU A 255 -7.73 11.71 3.03
N ALA A 256 -8.21 12.02 1.83
CA ALA A 256 -7.66 13.07 0.98
C ALA A 256 -7.62 14.45 1.67
N ASN A 257 -8.61 14.79 2.49
CA ASN A 257 -8.66 16.04 3.26
C ASN A 257 -7.71 16.04 4.48
N ASN A 258 -7.19 14.89 4.88
CA ASN A 258 -6.31 14.75 6.05
C ASN A 258 -4.82 14.57 5.68
N LEU A 259 -4.43 14.86 4.44
CA LEU A 259 -3.04 14.68 3.96
C LEU A 259 -2.12 15.86 4.25
N SER A 260 -2.51 16.84 5.07
CA SER A 260 -1.69 18.03 5.36
C SER A 260 -0.43 17.71 6.19
N THR A 261 -0.48 16.68 7.02
CA THR A 261 0.65 16.17 7.81
C THR A 261 0.60 14.63 7.89
N PRO A 262 1.76 13.96 8.11
CA PRO A 262 1.78 12.52 8.31
C PRO A 262 0.85 12.07 9.45
N ASP A 263 0.89 12.75 10.59
CA ASP A 263 0.07 12.41 11.76
C ASP A 263 -1.42 12.40 11.46
N LYS A 264 -1.94 13.43 10.78
CA LYS A 264 -3.36 13.47 10.41
C LYS A 264 -3.75 12.36 9.46
N ALA A 265 -2.87 12.04 8.52
CA ALA A 265 -3.08 10.94 7.59
C ALA A 265 -3.13 9.60 8.32
N ILE A 266 -2.19 9.36 9.26
CA ILE A 266 -2.15 8.15 10.09
C ILE A 266 -3.41 8.06 10.96
N GLU A 267 -3.78 9.12 11.67
CA GLU A 267 -4.99 9.17 12.52
C GLU A 267 -6.24 8.81 11.73
N CYS A 268 -6.42 9.43 10.58
CA CYS A 268 -7.55 9.17 9.70
C CYS A 268 -7.58 7.71 9.24
N LEU A 269 -6.43 7.19 8.78
CA LEU A 269 -6.35 5.83 8.26
C LEU A 269 -6.59 4.78 9.36
N LEU A 270 -6.03 4.97 10.55
CA LEU A 270 -6.25 4.08 11.70
C LEU A 270 -7.72 4.08 12.15
N ALA A 271 -8.36 5.26 12.20
CA ALA A 271 -9.78 5.35 12.52
C ALA A 271 -10.65 4.56 11.52
N LYS A 272 -10.34 4.69 10.21
CA LYS A 272 -11.02 3.94 9.15
C LYS A 272 -10.77 2.44 9.26
N PHE A 273 -9.54 2.03 9.58
CA PHE A 273 -9.19 0.63 9.77
C PHE A 273 -9.95 0.01 10.96
N ASN A 274 -10.00 0.70 12.10
CA ASN A 274 -10.74 0.23 13.27
C ASN A 274 -12.25 0.10 13.00
N LYS A 275 -12.82 1.05 12.25
CA LYS A 275 -14.20 0.94 11.78
C LYS A 275 -14.40 -0.30 10.92
N PHE A 276 -13.51 -0.53 9.95
CA PHE A 276 -13.53 -1.72 9.10
C PHE A 276 -13.45 -3.02 9.94
N CYS A 277 -12.56 -3.08 10.93
CA CYS A 277 -12.43 -4.23 11.82
C CYS A 277 -13.74 -4.49 12.58
N THR A 278 -14.35 -3.45 13.12
CA THR A 278 -15.64 -3.54 13.86
C THR A 278 -16.75 -4.07 12.93
N GLU A 279 -16.89 -3.52 11.75
CA GLU A 279 -17.91 -3.91 10.77
C GLU A 279 -17.74 -5.36 10.29
N ASN A 280 -16.50 -5.83 10.19
CA ASN A 280 -16.18 -7.19 9.75
C ASN A 280 -15.98 -8.19 10.89
N LYS A 281 -16.19 -7.77 12.15
CA LYS A 281 -16.03 -8.59 13.37
C LYS A 281 -14.62 -9.17 13.50
N LEU A 282 -13.61 -8.39 13.12
CA LEU A 282 -12.22 -8.74 13.31
C LEU A 282 -11.81 -8.28 14.72
N ASN A 283 -11.22 -9.18 15.49
CA ASN A 283 -10.73 -8.86 16.86
C ASN A 283 -9.40 -8.09 16.78
N LEU A 284 -9.39 -6.97 16.06
CA LEU A 284 -8.27 -6.07 15.94
C LEU A 284 -8.75 -4.66 16.26
N ASN A 285 -8.10 -4.02 17.20
CA ASN A 285 -8.34 -2.61 17.53
C ASN A 285 -6.98 -1.92 17.71
N LEU A 286 -6.59 -1.17 16.70
CA LEU A 286 -5.36 -0.39 16.73
C LEU A 286 -5.64 0.90 17.48
N GLN A 287 -5.23 0.97 18.74
CA GLN A 287 -5.41 2.15 19.58
C GLN A 287 -4.15 3.01 19.57
N MET A 288 -4.36 4.29 19.38
CA MET A 288 -3.34 5.31 19.59
C MET A 288 -3.26 5.61 21.08
N LYS A 289 -2.11 5.39 21.70
CA LYS A 289 -1.88 5.89 23.05
C LYS A 289 -1.62 7.39 23.02
N LYS A 290 -2.12 8.12 24.02
CA LYS A 290 -1.82 9.55 24.23
C LYS A 290 -0.32 9.89 24.33
N ASN A 291 0.52 8.89 24.58
CA ASN A 291 1.97 9.01 24.74
C ASN A 291 2.78 8.40 23.57
N GLY A 292 2.15 8.22 22.41
CA GLY A 292 2.87 7.69 21.24
C GLY A 292 3.02 6.17 21.19
N GLU A 293 2.42 5.41 22.08
CA GLU A 293 2.45 3.95 22.01
C GLU A 293 1.18 3.40 21.35
N ILE A 294 1.32 2.50 20.39
CA ILE A 294 0.19 1.75 19.82
C ILE A 294 -0.06 0.50 20.67
N ASN A 295 -1.27 0.36 21.18
CA ASN A 295 -1.71 -0.89 21.82
C ASN A 295 -2.57 -1.67 20.83
N VAL A 296 -2.24 -2.94 20.66
CA VAL A 296 -3.14 -3.93 20.07
C VAL A 296 -3.94 -4.54 21.24
N ARG A 297 -5.24 -4.33 21.27
CA ARG A 297 -6.13 -5.11 22.15
C ARG A 297 -6.72 -6.24 21.31
N ASN A 298 -6.37 -7.44 21.67
CA ASN A 298 -7.03 -8.66 21.20
C ASN A 298 -8.39 -8.81 21.85
#